data_8ad18f8e5d450bbe787ca9f1c5e448ff
#
_entry.id   8ad18f8e5d450bbe787ca9f1c5e448ff
#
_cell.length_a   1.000
_cell.length_b   1.000
_cell.length_c   1.000
_cell.angle_alpha   90.00
_cell.angle_beta   90.00
_cell.angle_gamma   90.00
#
_symmetry.space_group_name_H-M   'P 1'
#
loop_
_entity.id
_entity.type
_entity.pdbx_description
1 polymer ?
#
loop_
_entity_poly.entity_id
_entity_poly.type
_entity_poly.pdbx_seq_one_letter_code
_entity_poly.pdbx_strand_id
1 'polypeptide(L)'
;MGFDDMRRFCEMHDRKIPVFASPATMKGLRNTFRYVFDEPQVWKNYLRIDPEEITAPFQLGETTIVPVDLPHGRFTTTGYVLHRGGRKLVAYFTDCSRVPGEAVEAAHGAEVLILDTLRDTPHPTHMNFEQALEASRSISPGTTYLIHLCHEVSHADKEGALPSGCHLAYDGLTIKAGM
;
A
#
# COMPACT_ATOMS: atom_id res chain seq x y z
N MET A 1 -15.02 2.98 9.08
CA MET A 1 -13.71 2.33 8.85
C MET A 1 -13.96 0.90 8.41
N GLY A 2 -13.46 0.47 7.25
CA GLY A 2 -13.77 -0.82 6.61
C GLY A 2 -13.20 -2.08 7.28
N PHE A 3 -12.39 -1.95 8.35
CA PHE A 3 -11.80 -3.10 9.03
C PHE A 3 -12.86 -4.06 9.58
N ASP A 4 -13.89 -3.55 10.23
CA ASP A 4 -14.96 -4.37 10.79
C ASP A 4 -15.87 -5.02 9.73
N ASP A 5 -15.93 -4.46 8.54
CA ASP A 5 -16.73 -5.01 7.43
C ASP A 5 -16.16 -6.35 6.92
N MET A 6 -14.88 -6.65 7.20
CA MET A 6 -14.25 -7.93 6.88
C MET A 6 -14.90 -9.12 7.61
N ARG A 7 -15.69 -8.90 8.66
CA ARG A 7 -16.45 -9.97 9.38
C ARG A 7 -17.29 -10.84 8.44
N ARG A 8 -17.80 -10.28 7.34
CA ARG A 8 -18.60 -11.02 6.36
C ARG A 8 -17.78 -12.12 5.68
N PHE A 9 -16.51 -11.91 5.44
CA PHE A 9 -15.63 -12.96 4.89
C PHE A 9 -15.36 -14.06 5.90
N CYS A 10 -15.31 -13.75 7.22
CA CYS A 10 -15.24 -14.76 8.26
C CYS A 10 -16.48 -15.64 8.28
N GLU A 11 -17.67 -15.03 8.14
CA GLU A 11 -18.95 -15.75 8.09
C GLU A 11 -19.05 -16.65 6.86
N MET A 12 -18.71 -16.12 5.67
CA MET A 12 -18.84 -16.83 4.39
C MET A 12 -17.92 -18.06 4.31
N HIS A 13 -16.75 -18.01 4.94
CA HIS A 13 -15.72 -19.04 4.82
C HIS A 13 -15.45 -19.79 6.12
N ASP A 14 -16.16 -19.46 7.19
CA ASP A 14 -15.98 -19.98 8.57
C ASP A 14 -14.50 -20.07 9.01
N ARG A 15 -13.75 -18.99 8.76
CA ARG A 15 -12.32 -18.92 9.10
C ARG A 15 -11.90 -17.56 9.63
N LYS A 16 -10.76 -17.52 10.33
CA LYS A 16 -10.07 -16.26 10.68
C LYS A 16 -9.44 -15.64 9.42
N ILE A 17 -9.30 -14.33 9.43
CA ILE A 17 -8.61 -13.58 8.37
C ILE A 17 -7.21 -13.23 8.88
N PRO A 18 -6.13 -13.61 8.17
CA PRO A 18 -4.79 -13.16 8.53
C PRO A 18 -4.67 -11.65 8.33
N VAL A 19 -4.14 -10.97 9.34
CA VAL A 19 -3.94 -9.51 9.32
C VAL A 19 -2.49 -9.22 9.64
N PHE A 20 -1.77 -8.75 8.65
CA PHE A 20 -0.37 -8.36 8.75
C PHE A 20 -0.26 -6.84 8.93
N ALA A 21 0.45 -6.39 9.95
CA ALA A 21 0.65 -4.95 10.19
C ALA A 21 1.95 -4.69 10.95
N SER A 22 2.52 -3.49 10.77
CA SER A 22 3.63 -3.06 11.61
C SER A 22 3.22 -3.06 13.10
N PRO A 23 4.16 -3.19 14.06
CA PRO A 23 3.83 -3.16 15.50
C PRO A 23 3.04 -1.91 15.92
N ALA A 24 3.38 -0.75 15.34
CA ALA A 24 2.68 0.51 15.61
C ALA A 24 1.22 0.48 15.13
N THR A 25 0.99 -0.02 13.91
CA THR A 25 -0.35 -0.19 13.34
C THR A 25 -1.14 -1.24 14.11
N MET A 26 -0.54 -2.38 14.45
CA MET A 26 -1.18 -3.42 15.24
C MET A 26 -1.62 -2.91 16.62
N LYS A 27 -0.79 -2.11 17.27
CA LYS A 27 -1.16 -1.42 18.52
C LYS A 27 -2.36 -0.49 18.32
N GLY A 28 -2.40 0.26 17.22
CA GLY A 28 -3.53 1.12 16.86
C GLY A 28 -4.82 0.32 16.65
N LEU A 29 -4.75 -0.80 15.92
CA LEU A 29 -5.88 -1.71 15.69
C LEU A 29 -6.41 -2.28 17.02
N ARG A 30 -5.53 -2.77 17.90
CA ARG A 30 -5.90 -3.27 19.24
C ARG A 30 -6.62 -2.22 20.08
N ASN A 31 -6.19 -0.97 20.02
CA ASN A 31 -6.83 0.12 20.77
C ASN A 31 -8.21 0.48 20.19
N THR A 32 -8.33 0.51 18.86
CA THR A 32 -9.56 0.93 18.17
C THR A 32 -10.63 -0.16 18.15
N PHE A 33 -10.20 -1.41 17.90
CA PHE A 33 -11.08 -2.57 17.73
C PHE A 33 -10.88 -3.62 18.85
N ARG A 34 -10.81 -3.17 20.09
CA ARG A 34 -10.54 -4.02 21.26
C ARG A 34 -11.35 -5.32 21.26
N TYR A 35 -12.64 -5.24 20.94
CA TYR A 35 -13.56 -6.37 20.90
C TYR A 35 -13.17 -7.47 19.89
N VAL A 36 -12.32 -7.15 18.88
CA VAL A 36 -11.81 -8.14 17.91
C VAL A 36 -10.65 -8.93 18.50
N PHE A 37 -9.90 -8.32 19.42
CA PHE A 37 -8.68 -8.89 20.01
C PHE A 37 -8.90 -9.51 21.40
N ASP A 38 -10.00 -9.18 22.06
CA ASP A 38 -10.30 -9.72 23.41
C ASP A 38 -10.74 -11.18 23.30
N GLU A 39 -10.17 -12.05 24.14
CA GLU A 39 -10.51 -13.47 24.27
C GLU A 39 -11.35 -13.69 25.57
N PRO A 40 -12.33 -14.61 25.55
CA PRO A 40 -12.82 -15.39 24.42
C PRO A 40 -13.77 -14.59 23.53
N GLN A 41 -13.65 -14.74 22.21
CA GLN A 41 -14.64 -14.19 21.29
C GLN A 41 -15.99 -14.89 21.48
N VAL A 42 -16.87 -14.27 22.21
CA VAL A 42 -18.17 -14.82 22.61
C VAL A 42 -19.16 -14.89 21.45
N TRP A 43 -18.97 -14.08 20.42
CA TRP A 43 -19.95 -13.91 19.35
C TRP A 43 -19.42 -14.37 18.00
N LYS A 44 -20.08 -15.37 17.40
CA LYS A 44 -19.72 -15.89 16.07
C LYS A 44 -19.77 -14.86 14.94
N ASN A 45 -20.55 -13.79 15.12
CA ASN A 45 -20.79 -12.77 14.11
C ASN A 45 -19.78 -11.60 14.18
N TYR A 46 -18.76 -11.69 15.02
CA TYR A 46 -17.68 -10.70 15.05
C TYR A 46 -16.56 -11.05 14.06
N LEU A 47 -15.80 -10.01 13.69
CA LEU A 47 -14.58 -10.18 12.92
C LEU A 47 -13.62 -11.10 13.70
N ARG A 48 -13.19 -12.16 13.06
CA ARG A 48 -12.19 -13.11 13.58
C ARG A 48 -10.91 -12.96 12.79
N ILE A 49 -9.85 -12.57 13.43
CA ILE A 49 -8.55 -12.33 12.80
C ILE A 49 -7.48 -13.25 13.36
N ASP A 50 -6.42 -13.41 12.55
CA ASP A 50 -5.14 -14.00 12.95
C ASP A 50 -4.08 -12.90 12.78
N PRO A 51 -3.78 -12.14 13.86
CA PRO A 51 -2.95 -10.94 13.77
C PRO A 51 -1.46 -11.31 13.80
N GLU A 52 -0.71 -10.82 12.81
CA GLU A 52 0.75 -10.98 12.71
C GLU A 52 1.43 -9.62 12.64
N GLU A 53 2.39 -9.37 13.54
CA GLU A 53 3.23 -8.17 13.49
C GLU A 53 4.40 -8.40 12.53
N ILE A 54 4.51 -7.52 11.51
CA ILE A 54 5.56 -7.59 10.50
C ILE A 54 6.71 -6.64 10.85
N THR A 55 7.90 -7.21 11.02
CA THR A 55 9.15 -6.48 11.28
C THR A 55 10.24 -6.81 10.26
N ALA A 56 9.96 -7.75 9.35
CA ALA A 56 10.88 -8.28 8.35
C ALA A 56 10.10 -8.79 7.13
N PRO A 57 10.75 -9.09 6.01
CA PRO A 57 10.10 -9.74 4.87
C PRO A 57 9.41 -11.05 5.27
N PHE A 58 8.23 -11.28 4.73
CA PHE A 58 7.42 -12.47 4.99
C PHE A 58 6.87 -13.08 3.70
N GLN A 59 6.38 -14.34 3.81
CA GLN A 59 5.83 -15.07 2.67
C GLN A 59 4.30 -15.03 2.66
N LEU A 60 3.72 -14.77 1.49
CA LEU A 60 2.30 -14.91 1.22
C LEU A 60 2.12 -15.80 -0.02
N GLY A 61 1.92 -17.10 0.20
CA GLY A 61 1.98 -18.09 -0.86
C GLY A 61 3.38 -18.13 -1.50
N GLU A 62 3.46 -17.96 -2.81
CA GLU A 62 4.73 -17.92 -3.57
C GLU A 62 5.36 -16.52 -3.63
N THR A 63 4.75 -15.53 -2.97
CA THR A 63 5.18 -14.14 -3.04
C THR A 63 5.88 -13.75 -1.73
N THR A 64 7.10 -13.25 -1.82
CA THR A 64 7.77 -12.57 -0.70
C THR A 64 7.31 -11.13 -0.66
N ILE A 65 6.84 -10.68 0.49
CA ILE A 65 6.44 -9.31 0.77
C ILE A 65 7.54 -8.64 1.59
N VAL A 66 8.10 -7.57 1.07
CA VAL A 66 9.13 -6.75 1.75
C VAL A 66 8.47 -5.46 2.21
N PRO A 67 8.26 -5.28 3.54
CA PRO A 67 7.75 -4.03 4.09
C PRO A 67 8.85 -2.97 4.06
N VAL A 68 8.47 -1.72 3.80
CA VAL A 68 9.35 -0.55 3.86
C VAL A 68 8.64 0.60 4.58
N ASP A 69 9.38 1.34 5.37
CA ASP A 69 8.83 2.49 6.08
C ASP A 69 8.77 3.72 5.19
N LEU A 70 7.60 4.36 5.16
CA LEU A 70 7.33 5.56 4.38
C LEU A 70 6.87 6.69 5.32
N PRO A 71 7.46 7.91 5.24
CA PRO A 71 7.05 9.04 6.08
C PRO A 71 5.72 9.62 5.61
N HIS A 72 4.81 9.85 6.53
CA HIS A 72 3.50 10.48 6.31
C HIS A 72 3.26 11.56 7.37
N GLY A 73 3.85 12.73 7.20
CA GLY A 73 3.87 13.79 8.20
C GLY A 73 4.59 13.33 9.47
N ARG A 74 3.87 13.29 10.59
CA ARG A 74 4.37 12.80 11.89
C ARG A 74 4.24 11.28 12.08
N PHE A 75 3.62 10.61 11.14
CA PHE A 75 3.41 9.17 11.17
C PHE A 75 4.31 8.47 10.16
N THR A 76 4.45 7.18 10.34
CA THR A 76 5.05 6.26 9.36
C THR A 76 3.95 5.34 8.84
N THR A 77 3.85 5.21 7.53
CA THR A 77 3.06 4.19 6.85
C THR A 77 3.96 3.07 6.37
N THR A 78 3.41 1.93 6.03
CA THR A 78 4.17 0.80 5.51
C THR A 78 3.87 0.63 4.02
N GLY A 79 4.88 0.82 3.18
CA GLY A 79 4.86 0.40 1.79
C GLY A 79 5.27 -1.06 1.64
N TYR A 80 4.99 -1.65 0.50
CA TYR A 80 5.26 -3.07 0.24
C TYR A 80 5.90 -3.27 -1.11
N VAL A 81 6.94 -4.11 -1.17
CA VAL A 81 7.51 -4.59 -2.43
C VAL A 81 7.25 -6.10 -2.54
N LEU A 82 6.59 -6.51 -3.61
CA LEU A 82 6.16 -7.87 -3.88
C LEU A 82 7.16 -8.56 -4.82
N HIS A 83 7.74 -9.66 -4.37
CA HIS A 83 8.71 -10.44 -5.12
C HIS A 83 8.16 -11.83 -5.42
N ARG A 84 8.37 -12.32 -6.64
CA ARG A 84 8.08 -13.70 -7.04
C ARG A 84 9.06 -14.15 -8.14
N GLY A 85 9.58 -15.37 -8.02
CA GLY A 85 10.49 -15.92 -9.03
C GLY A 85 11.76 -15.08 -9.26
N GLY A 86 12.29 -14.44 -8.22
CA GLY A 86 13.46 -13.57 -8.31
C GLY A 86 13.21 -12.17 -8.91
N ARG A 87 11.95 -11.86 -9.27
CA ARG A 87 11.55 -10.57 -9.87
C ARG A 87 10.83 -9.70 -8.83
N LYS A 88 11.02 -8.39 -8.89
CA LYS A 88 10.23 -7.41 -8.15
C LYS A 88 9.00 -7.07 -9.01
N LEU A 89 7.85 -7.60 -8.65
CA LEU A 89 6.65 -7.46 -9.46
C LEU A 89 5.95 -6.13 -9.25
N VAL A 90 5.74 -5.77 -7.98
CA VAL A 90 5.00 -4.57 -7.62
C VAL A 90 5.66 -3.89 -6.44
N ALA A 91 5.85 -2.58 -6.51
CA ALA A 91 6.09 -1.71 -5.36
C ALA A 91 4.81 -0.87 -5.14
N TYR A 92 4.26 -0.93 -3.93
CA TYR A 92 3.03 -0.23 -3.54
C TYR A 92 3.34 0.78 -2.43
N PHE A 93 3.42 2.04 -2.78
CA PHE A 93 3.81 3.15 -1.91
C PHE A 93 2.70 4.21 -1.89
N THR A 94 1.83 4.13 -0.90
CA THR A 94 0.72 5.05 -0.71
C THR A 94 0.80 5.74 0.65
N ASP A 95 0.13 6.88 0.75
CA ASP A 95 0.13 7.72 1.95
C ASP A 95 1.56 8.07 2.40
N CYS A 96 2.32 8.71 1.52
CA CYS A 96 3.69 9.12 1.84
C CYS A 96 4.06 10.50 1.29
N SER A 97 4.83 11.24 2.08
CA SER A 97 5.31 12.58 1.68
C SER A 97 6.62 12.54 0.89
N ARG A 98 7.30 11.41 0.87
CA ARG A 98 8.49 11.12 0.07
C ARG A 98 8.82 9.63 0.09
N VAL A 99 9.67 9.18 -0.83
CA VAL A 99 10.22 7.82 -0.83
C VAL A 99 11.65 7.88 -0.29
N PRO A 100 11.95 7.31 0.89
CA PRO A 100 13.31 7.24 1.44
C PRO A 100 14.26 6.40 0.57
N GLY A 101 15.57 6.63 0.70
CA GLY A 101 16.59 5.89 -0.07
C GLY A 101 16.49 4.37 0.07
N GLU A 102 16.25 3.86 1.27
CA GLU A 102 16.04 2.41 1.52
C GLU A 102 14.82 1.86 0.76
N ALA A 103 13.72 2.64 0.68
CA ALA A 103 12.55 2.25 -0.07
C ALA A 103 12.79 2.33 -1.59
N VAL A 104 13.58 3.31 -2.06
CA VAL A 104 14.03 3.38 -3.46
C VAL A 104 14.83 2.14 -3.82
N GLU A 105 15.82 1.75 -3.00
CA GLU A 105 16.65 0.56 -3.23
C GLU A 105 15.81 -0.73 -3.23
N ALA A 106 14.89 -0.87 -2.26
CA ALA A 106 14.00 -2.01 -2.18
C ALA A 106 13.13 -2.16 -3.44
N ALA A 107 12.63 -1.04 -3.99
CA ALA A 107 11.73 -1.02 -5.13
C ALA A 107 12.44 -0.91 -6.48
N HIS A 108 13.74 -0.59 -6.52
CA HIS A 108 14.47 -0.31 -7.76
C HIS A 108 14.30 -1.44 -8.80
N GLY A 109 13.87 -1.06 -10.01
CA GLY A 109 13.62 -1.98 -11.10
C GLY A 109 12.35 -2.84 -10.95
N ALA A 110 11.41 -2.48 -10.08
CA ALA A 110 10.11 -3.15 -10.01
C ALA A 110 9.37 -3.05 -11.36
N GLU A 111 8.63 -4.08 -11.74
CA GLU A 111 7.86 -4.05 -12.98
C GLU A 111 6.76 -2.99 -12.93
N VAL A 112 6.10 -2.87 -11.80
CA VAL A 112 5.03 -1.91 -11.57
C VAL A 112 5.31 -1.14 -10.27
N LEU A 113 5.26 0.18 -10.34
CA LEU A 113 5.22 1.06 -9.18
C LEU A 113 3.83 1.68 -9.06
N ILE A 114 3.19 1.52 -7.90
CA ILE A 114 1.96 2.22 -7.53
C ILE A 114 2.34 3.24 -6.47
N LEU A 115 2.12 4.53 -6.76
CA LEU A 115 2.74 5.62 -6.03
C LEU A 115 1.74 6.71 -5.65
N ASP A 116 1.84 7.20 -4.41
CA ASP A 116 1.11 8.36 -3.88
C ASP A 116 1.35 9.61 -4.73
N THR A 117 0.28 10.30 -5.10
CA THR A 117 0.35 11.59 -5.80
C THR A 117 -0.94 12.37 -5.56
N LEU A 118 -0.90 13.36 -4.69
CA LEU A 118 -2.14 14.02 -4.27
C LEU A 118 -2.61 15.09 -5.28
N ARG A 119 -1.72 16.02 -5.67
CA ARG A 119 -2.04 17.21 -6.49
C ARG A 119 -0.77 17.90 -6.99
N ASP A 120 -0.93 19.01 -7.73
CA ASP A 120 0.22 19.79 -8.23
C ASP A 120 0.93 20.59 -7.13
N THR A 121 0.18 21.13 -6.16
CA THR A 121 0.76 21.94 -5.09
C THR A 121 1.29 21.06 -3.95
N PRO A 122 2.36 21.50 -3.26
CA PRO A 122 2.93 20.74 -2.15
C PRO A 122 1.92 20.44 -1.04
N HIS A 123 2.10 19.29 -0.37
CA HIS A 123 1.30 18.88 0.77
C HIS A 123 2.21 18.33 1.88
N PRO A 124 1.90 18.55 3.17
CA PRO A 124 2.80 18.16 4.27
C PRO A 124 2.93 16.63 4.47
N THR A 125 1.98 15.85 4.00
CA THR A 125 1.93 14.40 4.23
C THR A 125 1.91 13.55 2.96
N HIS A 126 1.65 14.15 1.80
CA HIS A 126 1.59 13.46 0.50
C HIS A 126 2.54 14.10 -0.50
N MET A 127 2.95 13.35 -1.50
CA MET A 127 3.71 13.88 -2.62
C MET A 127 2.83 14.69 -3.58
N ASN A 128 3.40 15.72 -4.19
CA ASN A 128 2.84 16.33 -5.39
C ASN A 128 3.34 15.60 -6.64
N PHE A 129 2.86 15.98 -7.83
CA PHE A 129 3.26 15.34 -9.10
C PHE A 129 4.76 15.41 -9.37
N GLU A 130 5.40 16.54 -9.12
CA GLU A 130 6.85 16.69 -9.33
C GLU A 130 7.65 15.72 -8.46
N GLN A 131 7.34 15.64 -7.16
CA GLN A 131 7.98 14.74 -6.21
C GLN A 131 7.74 13.25 -6.56
N ALA A 132 6.51 12.90 -6.96
CA ALA A 132 6.18 11.54 -7.35
C ALA A 132 6.92 11.11 -8.62
N LEU A 133 7.02 12.00 -9.63
CA LEU A 133 7.77 11.72 -10.86
C LEU A 133 9.28 11.64 -10.61
N GLU A 134 9.83 12.42 -9.68
CA GLU A 134 11.23 12.30 -9.26
C GLU A 134 11.49 10.96 -8.55
N ALA A 135 10.63 10.56 -7.62
CA ALA A 135 10.70 9.26 -6.95
C ALA A 135 10.58 8.11 -7.96
N SER A 136 9.66 8.20 -8.92
CA SER A 136 9.52 7.22 -10.01
C SER A 136 10.82 7.10 -10.82
N ARG A 137 11.44 8.21 -11.22
CA ARG A 137 12.73 8.16 -11.93
C ARG A 137 13.83 7.49 -11.11
N SER A 138 13.89 7.77 -9.80
CA SER A 138 14.90 7.17 -8.90
C SER A 138 14.69 5.67 -8.72
N ILE A 139 13.45 5.21 -8.67
CA ILE A 139 13.09 3.78 -8.56
C ILE A 139 13.31 3.06 -9.91
N SER A 140 13.15 3.77 -11.03
CA SER A 140 13.30 3.23 -12.39
C SER A 140 12.44 1.97 -12.65
N PRO A 141 11.11 2.02 -12.41
CA PRO A 141 10.22 0.89 -12.64
C PRO A 141 9.92 0.69 -14.14
N GLY A 142 9.34 -0.45 -14.48
CA GLY A 142 8.81 -0.69 -15.82
C GLY A 142 7.64 0.23 -16.17
N THR A 143 6.71 0.40 -15.24
CA THR A 143 5.55 1.31 -15.37
C THR A 143 5.17 1.87 -14.01
N THR A 144 4.80 3.16 -13.97
CA THR A 144 4.31 3.84 -12.75
C THR A 144 2.82 4.15 -12.88
N TYR A 145 2.06 3.81 -11.85
CA TYR A 145 0.66 4.22 -11.68
C TYR A 145 0.54 5.16 -10.49
N LEU A 146 0.09 6.37 -10.75
CA LEU A 146 -0.12 7.40 -9.74
C LEU A 146 -1.53 7.27 -9.16
N ILE A 147 -1.62 7.23 -7.83
CA ILE A 147 -2.85 7.05 -7.05
C ILE A 147 -3.05 8.17 -6.04
N HIS A 148 -4.12 8.12 -5.28
CA HIS A 148 -4.44 9.06 -4.19
C HIS A 148 -4.74 10.49 -4.67
N LEU A 149 -5.26 10.63 -5.89
CA LEU A 149 -5.58 11.93 -6.48
C LEU A 149 -6.70 12.64 -5.72
N CYS A 150 -6.51 13.92 -5.40
CA CYS A 150 -7.57 14.73 -4.82
C CYS A 150 -8.53 15.27 -5.90
N HIS A 151 -9.64 15.82 -5.45
CA HIS A 151 -10.70 16.36 -6.33
C HIS A 151 -10.29 17.55 -7.22
N GLU A 152 -9.13 18.17 -6.95
CA GLU A 152 -8.59 19.28 -7.76
C GLU A 152 -7.93 18.77 -9.05
N VAL A 153 -7.68 17.46 -9.17
CA VAL A 153 -6.98 16.86 -10.32
C VAL A 153 -7.98 16.36 -11.35
N SER A 154 -8.00 16.97 -12.54
CA SER A 154 -8.70 16.42 -13.69
C SER A 154 -7.91 15.26 -14.27
N HIS A 155 -8.45 14.05 -14.23
CA HIS A 155 -7.80 12.84 -14.73
C HIS A 155 -7.43 12.97 -16.22
N ALA A 156 -8.37 13.42 -17.04
CA ALA A 156 -8.19 13.52 -18.49
C ALA A 156 -7.07 14.51 -18.88
N ASP A 157 -7.04 15.68 -18.21
CA ASP A 157 -6.04 16.71 -18.51
C ASP A 157 -4.66 16.28 -18.05
N LYS A 158 -4.57 15.62 -16.89
CA LYS A 158 -3.30 15.25 -16.29
C LYS A 158 -2.67 14.03 -16.94
N GLU A 159 -3.45 13.01 -17.31
CA GLU A 159 -2.96 11.80 -17.98
C GLU A 159 -2.18 12.15 -19.26
N GLY A 160 -2.70 13.08 -20.07
CA GLY A 160 -2.05 13.50 -21.32
C GLY A 160 -0.74 14.28 -21.14
N ALA A 161 -0.48 14.79 -19.93
CA ALA A 161 0.72 15.58 -19.60
C ALA A 161 1.82 14.76 -18.91
N LEU A 162 1.56 13.48 -18.57
CA LEU A 162 2.53 12.63 -17.89
C LEU A 162 3.63 12.15 -18.85
N PRO A 163 4.85 11.91 -18.33
CA PRO A 163 5.91 11.31 -19.12
C PRO A 163 5.57 9.86 -19.48
N SER A 164 6.19 9.35 -20.55
CA SER A 164 6.03 7.96 -20.99
C SER A 164 6.32 6.98 -19.83
N GLY A 165 5.47 5.96 -19.69
CA GLY A 165 5.56 4.96 -18.63
C GLY A 165 4.97 5.39 -17.29
N CYS A 166 4.40 6.61 -17.19
CA CYS A 166 3.64 7.06 -16.04
C CYS A 166 2.17 7.25 -16.42
N HIS A 167 1.25 6.75 -15.59
CA HIS A 167 -0.19 6.78 -15.81
C HIS A 167 -0.93 7.15 -14.53
N LEU A 168 -2.11 7.73 -14.65
CA LEU A 168 -3.03 7.85 -13.54
C LEU A 168 -3.83 6.55 -13.38
N ALA A 169 -3.93 6.04 -12.17
CA ALA A 169 -4.84 4.94 -11.90
C ALA A 169 -6.30 5.41 -11.83
N TYR A 170 -7.23 4.50 -12.06
CA TYR A 170 -8.67 4.74 -11.97
C TYR A 170 -9.39 3.51 -11.42
N ASP A 171 -10.59 3.71 -10.89
CA ASP A 171 -11.40 2.62 -10.32
C ASP A 171 -11.74 1.56 -11.37
N GLY A 172 -11.42 0.32 -11.09
CA GLY A 172 -11.60 -0.80 -12.01
C GLY A 172 -10.39 -1.12 -12.89
N LEU A 173 -9.29 -0.33 -12.81
CA LEU A 173 -8.06 -0.64 -13.53
C LEU A 173 -7.51 -2.00 -13.08
N THR A 174 -7.22 -2.87 -14.04
CA THR A 174 -6.55 -4.15 -13.80
C THR A 174 -5.17 -4.14 -14.41
N ILE A 175 -4.14 -4.38 -13.58
CA ILE A 175 -2.74 -4.42 -13.97
C ILE A 175 -2.24 -5.86 -13.86
N LYS A 176 -1.55 -6.35 -14.89
CA LYS A 176 -0.91 -7.67 -14.87
C LYS A 176 0.59 -7.48 -14.69
N ALA A 177 1.16 -8.09 -13.64
CA ALA A 177 2.59 -8.14 -13.40
C ALA A 177 3.07 -9.60 -13.42
N GLY A 178 4.32 -9.85 -13.80
CA GLY A 178 4.91 -11.18 -13.76
C GLY A 178 4.55 -12.09 -14.95
N MET A 179 4.13 -11.51 -16.07
CA MET A 179 3.93 -12.26 -17.32
C MET A 179 5.24 -12.50 -18.06
#